data_2d708b848a42923ea137188258f4c961
#
_entry.id   2d708b848a42923ea137188258f4c961
#
_cell.length_a   1.000
_cell.length_b   1.000
_cell.length_c   1.000
_cell.angle_alpha   90.00
_cell.angle_beta   90.00
_cell.angle_gamma   90.00
#
_symmetry.space_group_name_H-M   'P 1'
#
loop_
_entity.id
_entity.type
_entity.pdbx_description
1 polymer ?
#
loop_
_entity_poly.entity_id
_entity_poly.type
_entity_poly.pdbx_seq_one_letter_code
_entity_poly.pdbx_strand_id
1 'polypeptide(L)'
;MKLIICLLALFFSNLSSAKEWVFDAILNDEIVGQHSFIYEDDKTISKANFKFEFLLMDFLYQHNSVETWDKNCLKSISSETDDDGDLYQVTGQVVADGFLVTSNQESTLLPQCIMTFAYGNPEILNQKKLMNSQNGEFLDVEVKLLGEENFILRGEKILTDLWQISAESNNGDMLIHLWYDKDMQWVGLKTSTPIGDMYYQLR
;
A
#
# COMPACT_ATOMS: atom_id res chain seq x y z
N MET A 1 -3.37 -57.41 31.99
CA MET A 1 -4.07 -56.71 30.90
C MET A 1 -3.61 -55.23 30.99
N LYS A 2 -2.65 -54.82 30.15
CA LYS A 2 -2.09 -53.48 30.16
C LYS A 2 -2.83 -52.64 29.09
N LEU A 3 -3.54 -51.63 29.54
CA LEU A 3 -4.25 -50.69 28.67
C LEU A 3 -3.24 -49.66 28.14
N ILE A 4 -2.99 -49.68 26.83
CA ILE A 4 -2.15 -48.68 26.15
C ILE A 4 -3.10 -47.58 25.71
N ILE A 5 -3.03 -46.41 26.39
CA ILE A 5 -3.71 -45.21 25.96
C ILE A 5 -2.84 -44.53 24.91
N CYS A 6 -3.25 -44.63 23.65
CA CYS A 6 -2.68 -43.83 22.56
C CYS A 6 -3.18 -42.38 22.68
N LEU A 7 -2.31 -41.48 23.10
CA LEU A 7 -2.58 -40.03 23.06
C LEU A 7 -2.45 -39.55 21.62
N LEU A 8 -3.57 -39.29 20.96
CA LEU A 8 -3.59 -38.68 19.63
C LEU A 8 -3.34 -37.17 19.80
N ALA A 9 -2.11 -36.73 19.55
CA ALA A 9 -1.77 -35.31 19.50
C ALA A 9 -2.35 -34.72 18.20
N LEU A 10 -3.46 -33.98 18.32
CA LEU A 10 -4.00 -33.16 17.25
C LEU A 10 -3.07 -31.96 17.02
N PHE A 11 -2.24 -32.03 15.99
CA PHE A 11 -1.53 -30.87 15.46
C PHE A 11 -2.55 -29.95 14.79
N PHE A 12 -2.99 -28.91 15.49
CA PHE A 12 -3.66 -27.79 14.85
C PHE A 12 -2.59 -27.00 14.07
N SER A 13 -2.49 -27.27 12.79
CA SER A 13 -1.78 -26.39 11.87
C SER A 13 -2.60 -25.11 11.79
N ASN A 14 -2.08 -24.00 12.34
CA ASN A 14 -2.59 -22.67 12.07
C ASN A 14 -2.35 -22.43 10.57
N LEU A 15 -3.41 -22.60 9.76
CA LEU A 15 -3.42 -22.14 8.38
C LEU A 15 -3.46 -20.62 8.46
N SER A 16 -2.31 -19.97 8.30
CA SER A 16 -2.26 -18.54 8.03
C SER A 16 -3.05 -18.29 6.76
N SER A 17 -4.14 -17.57 6.86
CA SER A 17 -4.98 -17.21 5.71
C SER A 17 -4.45 -15.89 5.17
N ALA A 18 -3.82 -15.91 4.01
CA ALA A 18 -3.50 -14.69 3.27
C ALA A 18 -4.81 -13.96 2.94
N LYS A 19 -4.88 -12.66 3.26
CA LYS A 19 -6.02 -11.80 2.92
C LYS A 19 -5.66 -11.01 1.66
N GLU A 20 -6.42 -11.19 0.60
CA GLU A 20 -6.23 -10.46 -0.64
C GLU A 20 -7.28 -9.35 -0.79
N TRP A 21 -6.82 -8.17 -1.15
CA TRP A 21 -7.66 -7.02 -1.52
C TRP A 21 -7.33 -6.61 -2.94
N VAL A 22 -8.36 -6.52 -3.77
CA VAL A 22 -8.24 -6.08 -5.16
C VAL A 22 -9.07 -4.83 -5.35
N PHE A 23 -8.41 -3.77 -5.80
CA PHE A 23 -9.06 -2.50 -6.13
C PHE A 23 -9.09 -2.32 -7.64
N ASP A 24 -10.22 -1.90 -8.17
CA ASP A 24 -10.28 -1.32 -9.51
C ASP A 24 -9.71 0.10 -9.46
N ALA A 25 -8.77 0.40 -10.34
CA ALA A 25 -8.28 1.74 -10.58
C ALA A 25 -9.15 2.40 -11.64
N ILE A 26 -9.76 3.53 -11.28
CA ILE A 26 -10.73 4.26 -12.11
C ILE A 26 -10.18 5.65 -12.37
N LEU A 27 -10.06 6.02 -13.63
CA LEU A 27 -9.63 7.34 -14.10
C LEU A 27 -10.69 7.88 -15.06
N ASN A 28 -11.22 9.08 -14.80
CA ASN A 28 -12.27 9.70 -15.61
C ASN A 28 -13.47 8.76 -15.86
N ASP A 29 -13.93 8.08 -14.81
CA ASP A 29 -15.06 7.13 -14.80
C ASP A 29 -14.81 5.83 -15.59
N GLU A 30 -13.59 5.56 -16.06
CA GLU A 30 -13.23 4.34 -16.74
C GLU A 30 -12.27 3.48 -15.89
N ILE A 31 -12.49 2.16 -15.85
CA ILE A 31 -11.55 1.23 -15.19
C ILE A 31 -10.32 1.11 -16.07
N VAL A 32 -9.18 1.61 -15.58
CA VAL A 32 -7.89 1.60 -16.29
C VAL A 32 -6.98 0.45 -15.85
N GLY A 33 -7.37 -0.30 -14.81
CA GLY A 33 -6.58 -1.43 -14.33
C GLY A 33 -6.94 -1.83 -12.91
N GLN A 34 -6.02 -2.53 -12.27
CA GLN A 34 -6.21 -3.04 -10.92
C GLN A 34 -4.95 -2.88 -10.08
N HIS A 35 -5.16 -2.73 -8.77
CA HIS A 35 -4.12 -2.80 -7.75
C HIS A 35 -4.52 -3.86 -6.72
N SER A 36 -3.73 -4.90 -6.57
CA SER A 36 -3.96 -5.95 -5.58
C SER A 36 -2.94 -5.88 -4.46
N PHE A 37 -3.41 -6.22 -3.26
CA PHE A 37 -2.61 -6.31 -2.04
C PHE A 37 -2.87 -7.66 -1.38
N ILE A 38 -1.82 -8.43 -1.13
CA ILE A 38 -1.87 -9.68 -0.40
C ILE A 38 -1.18 -9.46 0.94
N TYR A 39 -1.94 -9.62 2.02
CA TYR A 39 -1.47 -9.50 3.39
C TYR A 39 -1.26 -10.90 3.97
N GLU A 40 -0.02 -11.23 4.28
CA GLU A 40 0.40 -12.37 5.07
C GLU A 40 0.86 -11.86 6.44
N ASP A 41 1.11 -12.72 7.42
CA ASP A 41 1.34 -12.32 8.83
C ASP A 41 2.33 -11.14 9.00
N ASP A 42 3.50 -11.24 8.36
CA ASP A 42 4.56 -10.22 8.44
C ASP A 42 4.97 -9.70 7.05
N LYS A 43 4.16 -9.94 6.03
CA LYS A 43 4.50 -9.61 4.64
C LYS A 43 3.31 -9.01 3.90
N THR A 44 3.57 -8.01 3.08
CA THR A 44 2.64 -7.44 2.13
C THR A 44 3.21 -7.57 0.72
N ILE A 45 2.41 -8.06 -0.21
CA ILE A 45 2.72 -8.06 -1.64
C ILE A 45 1.74 -7.12 -2.32
N SER A 46 2.26 -6.14 -3.08
CA SER A 46 1.47 -5.19 -3.83
C SER A 46 1.75 -5.34 -5.32
N LYS A 47 0.69 -5.33 -6.14
CA LYS A 47 0.80 -5.40 -7.61
C LYS A 47 -0.22 -4.48 -8.25
N ALA A 48 0.26 -3.45 -8.95
CA ALA A 48 -0.55 -2.57 -9.77
C ALA A 48 -0.23 -2.76 -11.25
N ASN A 49 -1.25 -2.68 -12.08
CA ASN A 49 -1.11 -2.67 -13.54
C ASN A 49 -2.24 -1.81 -14.10
N PHE A 50 -1.88 -0.65 -14.66
CA PHE A 50 -2.81 0.30 -15.28
C PHE A 50 -2.39 0.54 -16.72
N LYS A 51 -3.39 0.58 -17.61
CA LYS A 51 -3.21 0.94 -19.01
C LYS A 51 -4.38 1.82 -19.43
N PHE A 52 -4.08 2.99 -19.98
CA PHE A 52 -5.08 3.91 -20.52
C PHE A 52 -4.51 4.69 -21.69
N GLU A 53 -5.40 5.24 -22.51
CA GLU A 53 -5.05 6.13 -23.61
C GLU A 53 -5.46 7.58 -23.25
N PHE A 54 -4.56 8.52 -23.43
CA PHE A 54 -4.84 9.94 -23.28
C PHE A 54 -4.23 10.73 -24.44
N LEU A 55 -5.05 11.50 -25.16
CA LEU A 55 -4.65 12.30 -26.31
C LEU A 55 -3.87 11.48 -27.39
N LEU A 56 -4.34 10.26 -27.68
CA LEU A 56 -3.74 9.31 -28.64
C LEU A 56 -2.36 8.75 -28.22
N MET A 57 -2.00 8.88 -26.96
CA MET A 57 -0.82 8.25 -26.36
C MET A 57 -1.27 7.16 -25.38
N ASP A 58 -0.64 6.00 -25.50
CA ASP A 58 -0.81 4.91 -24.53
C ASP A 58 0.07 5.19 -23.31
N PHE A 59 -0.51 5.09 -22.12
CA PHE A 59 0.20 5.16 -20.85
C PHE A 59 0.17 3.80 -20.17
N LEU A 60 1.30 3.38 -19.64
CA LEU A 60 1.47 2.15 -18.91
C LEU A 60 2.04 2.46 -17.52
N TYR A 61 1.38 1.95 -16.48
CA TYR A 61 1.94 1.95 -15.13
C TYR A 61 1.94 0.53 -14.58
N GLN A 62 3.11 0.07 -14.13
CA GLN A 62 3.26 -1.22 -13.48
C GLN A 62 4.06 -1.03 -12.19
N HIS A 63 3.56 -1.59 -11.08
CA HIS A 63 4.27 -1.59 -9.81
C HIS A 63 4.14 -2.95 -9.16
N ASN A 64 5.26 -3.49 -8.69
CA ASN A 64 5.30 -4.70 -7.89
C ASN A 64 6.17 -4.44 -6.68
N SER A 65 5.68 -4.74 -5.48
CA SER A 65 6.48 -4.66 -4.27
C SER A 65 6.24 -5.85 -3.34
N VAL A 66 7.29 -6.18 -2.60
CA VAL A 66 7.26 -7.11 -1.48
C VAL A 66 7.85 -6.40 -0.28
N GLU A 67 7.08 -6.25 0.77
CA GLU A 67 7.45 -5.62 2.01
C GLU A 67 7.35 -6.63 3.15
N THR A 68 8.34 -6.66 4.05
CA THR A 68 8.25 -7.42 5.30
C THR A 68 8.24 -6.49 6.49
N TRP A 69 7.55 -6.88 7.56
CA TRP A 69 7.23 -6.02 8.67
C TRP A 69 7.63 -6.65 10.01
N ASP A 70 8.03 -5.83 10.97
CA ASP A 70 8.00 -6.15 12.40
C ASP A 70 7.00 -5.19 13.06
N LYS A 71 5.78 -5.67 13.28
CA LYS A 71 4.62 -4.84 13.67
C LYS A 71 4.39 -3.73 12.65
N ASN A 72 4.61 -2.48 13.05
CA ASN A 72 4.43 -1.30 12.19
C ASN A 72 5.75 -0.77 11.59
N CYS A 73 6.87 -1.46 11.81
CA CYS A 73 8.16 -1.06 11.27
C CYS A 73 8.50 -1.89 10.03
N LEU A 74 8.85 -1.24 8.94
CA LEU A 74 9.34 -1.89 7.73
C LEU A 74 10.68 -2.59 8.03
N LYS A 75 10.75 -3.90 7.77
CA LYS A 75 11.98 -4.72 7.89
C LYS A 75 12.77 -4.80 6.61
N SER A 76 12.06 -5.02 5.51
CA SER A 76 12.67 -5.03 4.19
C SER A 76 11.65 -4.63 3.12
N ILE A 77 12.16 -4.15 2.00
CA ILE A 77 11.38 -3.87 0.79
C ILE A 77 12.18 -4.30 -0.44
N SER A 78 11.47 -4.81 -1.42
CA SER A 78 11.93 -4.95 -2.80
C SER A 78 10.79 -4.54 -3.71
N SER A 79 11.00 -3.51 -4.53
CA SER A 79 9.99 -3.05 -5.48
C SER A 79 10.59 -2.71 -6.83
N GLU A 80 9.74 -2.82 -7.84
CA GLU A 80 10.00 -2.43 -9.21
C GLU A 80 8.80 -1.64 -9.72
N THR A 81 9.05 -0.48 -10.32
CA THR A 81 8.03 0.38 -10.92
C THR A 81 8.44 0.74 -12.32
N ASP A 82 7.50 0.61 -13.26
CA ASP A 82 7.56 1.17 -14.60
C ASP A 82 6.43 2.21 -14.71
N ASP A 83 6.80 3.47 -14.74
CA ASP A 83 5.87 4.60 -14.86
C ASP A 83 6.07 5.21 -16.25
N ASP A 84 5.37 4.65 -17.22
CA ASP A 84 5.41 5.05 -18.63
C ASP A 84 6.83 5.06 -19.23
N GLY A 85 7.66 4.08 -18.86
CA GLY A 85 9.06 3.95 -19.29
C GLY A 85 10.09 4.50 -18.30
N ASP A 86 9.67 5.26 -17.29
CA ASP A 86 10.52 5.65 -16.17
C ASP A 86 10.63 4.49 -15.18
N LEU A 87 11.80 3.86 -15.14
CA LEU A 87 12.04 2.65 -14.35
C LEU A 87 12.65 2.98 -13.00
N TYR A 88 12.03 2.46 -11.94
CA TYR A 88 12.54 2.55 -10.57
C TYR A 88 12.72 1.17 -9.97
N GLN A 89 13.84 0.98 -9.27
CA GLN A 89 14.10 -0.21 -8.45
C GLN A 89 14.43 0.26 -7.03
N VAL A 90 13.66 -0.21 -6.05
CA VAL A 90 13.88 0.11 -4.65
C VAL A 90 14.13 -1.17 -3.89
N THR A 91 15.24 -1.21 -3.16
CA THR A 91 15.52 -2.25 -2.18
C THR A 91 15.84 -1.60 -0.85
N GLY A 92 15.47 -2.24 0.25
CA GLY A 92 15.80 -1.72 1.58
C GLY A 92 15.72 -2.78 2.65
N GLN A 93 16.49 -2.56 3.72
CA GLN A 93 16.50 -3.45 4.88
C GLN A 93 16.95 -2.74 6.14
N VAL A 94 16.53 -3.25 7.29
CA VAL A 94 17.03 -2.80 8.58
C VAL A 94 18.51 -3.15 8.70
N VAL A 95 19.32 -2.20 9.15
CA VAL A 95 20.72 -2.33 9.50
C VAL A 95 20.95 -1.86 10.94
N ALA A 96 22.19 -1.96 11.46
CA ALA A 96 22.46 -1.60 12.86
C ALA A 96 22.06 -0.16 13.21
N ASP A 97 22.27 0.79 12.30
CA ASP A 97 22.11 2.22 12.54
C ASP A 97 20.80 2.81 11.94
N GLY A 98 19.93 1.99 11.34
CA GLY A 98 18.70 2.49 10.72
C GLY A 98 18.11 1.54 9.71
N PHE A 99 17.41 2.09 8.72
CA PHE A 99 16.90 1.40 7.56
C PHE A 99 17.67 1.90 6.33
N LEU A 100 18.46 1.03 5.71
CA LEU A 100 19.20 1.36 4.50
C LEU A 100 18.31 1.11 3.29
N VAL A 101 17.94 2.16 2.58
CA VAL A 101 17.20 2.09 1.32
C VAL A 101 18.15 2.40 0.16
N THR A 102 18.01 1.66 -0.93
CA THR A 102 18.69 1.92 -2.20
C THR A 102 17.64 2.07 -3.28
N SER A 103 17.65 3.22 -3.96
CA SER A 103 16.80 3.52 -5.10
C SER A 103 17.70 3.84 -6.30
N ASN A 104 17.52 3.12 -7.41
CA ASN A 104 18.28 3.34 -8.65
C ASN A 104 19.81 3.48 -8.41
N GLN A 105 20.38 2.63 -7.54
CA GLN A 105 21.79 2.58 -7.15
C GLN A 105 22.26 3.66 -6.15
N GLU A 106 21.39 4.58 -5.78
CA GLU A 106 21.69 5.55 -4.71
C GLU A 106 21.19 5.03 -3.36
N SER A 107 22.02 5.07 -2.34
CA SER A 107 21.68 4.56 -1.01
C SER A 107 21.54 5.68 0.01
N THR A 108 20.50 5.59 0.82
CA THR A 108 20.21 6.54 1.91
C THR A 108 19.92 5.78 3.20
N LEU A 109 20.45 6.25 4.31
CA LEU A 109 20.15 5.71 5.64
C LEU A 109 19.00 6.52 6.25
N LEU A 110 17.89 5.82 6.53
CA LEU A 110 16.68 6.36 7.15
C LEU A 110 16.62 5.94 8.63
N PRO A 111 15.69 6.52 9.44
CA PRO A 111 15.45 6.07 10.81
C PRO A 111 15.15 4.56 10.89
N GLN A 112 15.37 3.96 12.06
CA GLN A 112 15.28 2.50 12.22
C GLN A 112 13.87 1.95 12.03
N CYS A 113 12.84 2.68 12.45
CA CYS A 113 11.44 2.29 12.27
C CYS A 113 10.77 3.29 11.33
N ILE A 114 10.48 2.87 10.13
CA ILE A 114 9.77 3.64 9.11
C ILE A 114 8.57 2.86 8.60
N MET A 115 7.63 3.55 7.96
CA MET A 115 6.54 2.94 7.20
C MET A 115 6.56 3.42 5.76
N THR A 116 6.04 2.62 4.87
CA THR A 116 5.67 3.04 3.51
C THR A 116 4.24 3.60 3.50
N PHE A 117 3.75 4.04 2.33
CA PHE A 117 2.32 4.33 2.13
C PHE A 117 1.49 3.04 2.12
N ALA A 118 1.60 2.26 3.20
CA ALA A 118 0.93 0.96 3.37
C ALA A 118 -0.54 1.17 3.78
N TYR A 119 -1.40 1.60 2.86
CA TYR A 119 -2.79 2.02 3.11
C TYR A 119 -3.62 1.00 3.89
N GLY A 120 -3.34 -0.29 3.77
CA GLY A 120 -4.01 -1.34 4.55
C GLY A 120 -3.64 -1.39 6.02
N ASN A 121 -2.62 -0.63 6.46
CA ASN A 121 -2.24 -0.49 7.86
C ASN A 121 -2.60 0.93 8.35
N PRO A 122 -3.64 1.11 9.18
CA PRO A 122 -4.09 2.43 9.60
C PRO A 122 -3.07 3.21 10.45
N GLU A 123 -1.99 2.57 10.92
CA GLU A 123 -0.90 3.26 11.63
C GLU A 123 -0.16 4.28 10.76
N ILE A 124 -0.32 4.24 9.43
CA ILE A 124 0.19 5.30 8.54
C ILE A 124 -0.42 6.67 8.88
N LEU A 125 -1.64 6.69 9.42
CA LEU A 125 -2.35 7.92 9.80
C LEU A 125 -1.71 8.63 11.00
N ASN A 126 -0.84 7.94 11.74
CA ASN A 126 -0.10 8.47 12.90
C ASN A 126 1.34 8.89 12.53
N GLN A 127 1.74 8.73 11.28
CA GLN A 127 3.11 9.01 10.85
C GLN A 127 3.29 10.49 10.47
N LYS A 128 4.53 10.97 10.61
CA LYS A 128 4.99 12.28 10.12
C LYS A 128 5.83 12.16 8.87
N LYS A 129 6.30 10.96 8.59
CA LYS A 129 7.07 10.63 7.39
C LYS A 129 6.69 9.25 6.90
N LEU A 130 6.55 9.12 5.59
CA LEU A 130 6.30 7.85 4.92
C LEU A 130 7.26 7.69 3.75
N MET A 131 7.67 6.44 3.49
CA MET A 131 8.49 6.13 2.33
C MET A 131 7.60 5.75 1.14
N ASN A 132 7.86 6.36 0.00
CA ASN A 132 7.22 5.96 -1.25
C ASN A 132 7.88 4.67 -1.76
N SER A 133 7.12 3.57 -1.82
CA SER A 133 7.61 2.27 -2.27
C SER A 133 7.94 2.24 -3.77
N GLN A 134 7.47 3.20 -4.55
CA GLN A 134 7.71 3.27 -5.99
C GLN A 134 9.13 3.75 -6.32
N ASN A 135 9.62 4.76 -5.60
CA ASN A 135 10.88 5.43 -5.91
C ASN A 135 11.84 5.57 -4.72
N GLY A 136 11.43 5.15 -3.51
CA GLY A 136 12.27 5.19 -2.31
C GLY A 136 12.35 6.55 -1.61
N GLU A 137 11.63 7.58 -2.06
CA GLU A 137 11.59 8.88 -1.38
C GLU A 137 11.02 8.76 0.03
N PHE A 138 11.67 9.40 1.01
CA PHE A 138 11.17 9.46 2.38
C PHE A 138 10.62 10.86 2.67
N LEU A 139 9.29 10.98 2.58
CA LEU A 139 8.56 12.24 2.52
C LEU A 139 8.02 12.65 3.88
N ASP A 140 8.08 13.94 4.19
CA ASP A 140 7.29 14.54 5.26
C ASP A 140 5.82 14.53 4.83
N VAL A 141 4.93 14.04 5.71
CA VAL A 141 3.50 13.96 5.43
C VAL A 141 2.69 14.76 6.43
N GLU A 142 1.63 15.41 5.95
CA GLU A 142 0.58 15.96 6.79
C GLU A 142 -0.65 15.06 6.67
N VAL A 143 -1.14 14.57 7.82
CA VAL A 143 -2.30 13.68 7.89
C VAL A 143 -3.44 14.40 8.61
N LYS A 144 -4.63 14.41 8.01
CA LYS A 144 -5.83 15.07 8.54
C LYS A 144 -7.05 14.17 8.44
N LEU A 145 -7.82 14.07 9.51
CA LEU A 145 -9.20 13.55 9.45
C LEU A 145 -10.10 14.69 8.92
N LEU A 146 -10.74 14.47 7.79
CA LEU A 146 -11.68 15.46 7.20
C LEU A 146 -13.10 15.30 7.74
N GLY A 147 -13.44 14.13 8.27
CA GLY A 147 -14.73 13.81 8.86
C GLY A 147 -15.32 12.51 8.37
N GLU A 148 -16.59 12.27 8.73
CA GLU A 148 -17.31 11.10 8.27
C GLU A 148 -17.95 11.34 6.89
N GLU A 149 -17.90 10.34 6.01
CA GLU A 149 -18.51 10.37 4.69
C GLU A 149 -19.16 9.04 4.35
N ASN A 150 -20.21 9.09 3.52
CA ASN A 150 -20.83 7.90 2.99
C ASN A 150 -20.07 7.42 1.75
N PHE A 151 -19.55 6.22 1.80
CA PHE A 151 -18.84 5.56 0.70
C PHE A 151 -19.70 4.44 0.11
N ILE A 152 -19.65 4.25 -1.21
CA ILE A 152 -20.34 3.13 -1.87
C ILE A 152 -19.36 1.99 -2.02
N LEU A 153 -19.56 0.94 -1.24
CA LEU A 153 -18.77 -0.29 -1.29
C LEU A 153 -19.63 -1.42 -1.83
N ARG A 154 -19.28 -1.98 -2.97
CA ARG A 154 -20.02 -3.11 -3.61
C ARG A 154 -21.52 -2.84 -3.77
N GLY A 155 -21.89 -1.59 -4.08
CA GLY A 155 -23.28 -1.16 -4.24
C GLY A 155 -24.03 -0.85 -2.93
N GLU A 156 -23.41 -1.07 -1.78
CA GLU A 156 -23.96 -0.72 -0.47
C GLU A 156 -23.35 0.60 0.04
N LYS A 157 -24.18 1.39 0.70
CA LYS A 157 -23.75 2.65 1.33
C LYS A 157 -23.28 2.38 2.75
N ILE A 158 -22.00 2.61 2.99
CA ILE A 158 -21.39 2.47 4.31
C ILE A 158 -20.90 3.83 4.83
N LEU A 159 -20.86 4.01 6.14
CA LEU A 159 -20.24 5.17 6.78
C LEU A 159 -18.75 4.90 6.93
N THR A 160 -17.93 5.87 6.53
CA THR A 160 -16.47 5.80 6.58
C THR A 160 -15.89 7.08 7.16
N ASP A 161 -14.69 6.98 7.72
CA ASP A 161 -13.85 8.12 8.01
C ASP A 161 -13.04 8.49 6.77
N LEU A 162 -13.14 9.75 6.36
CA LEU A 162 -12.34 10.32 5.27
C LEU A 162 -11.08 10.97 5.83
N TRP A 163 -9.93 10.45 5.44
CA TRP A 163 -8.61 10.97 5.79
C TRP A 163 -7.92 11.56 4.57
N GLN A 164 -7.10 12.57 4.81
CA GLN A 164 -6.23 13.17 3.82
C GLN A 164 -4.77 12.99 4.23
N ILE A 165 -3.92 12.57 3.29
CA ILE A 165 -2.46 12.60 3.40
C ILE A 165 -1.95 13.51 2.29
N SER A 166 -1.14 14.51 2.65
CA SER A 166 -0.44 15.37 1.69
C SER A 166 1.05 15.32 1.93
N ALA A 167 1.84 15.42 0.85
CA ALA A 167 3.29 15.46 0.86
C ALA A 167 3.80 16.25 -0.35
N GLU A 168 4.98 16.83 -0.22
CA GLU A 168 5.75 17.36 -1.35
C GLU A 168 6.77 16.31 -1.79
N SER A 169 6.75 15.90 -3.05
CA SER A 169 7.72 14.98 -3.63
C SER A 169 8.47 15.64 -4.79
N ASN A 170 9.59 15.03 -5.22
CA ASN A 170 10.34 15.51 -6.38
C ASN A 170 9.53 15.49 -7.68
N ASN A 171 8.51 14.63 -7.74
CA ASN A 171 7.60 14.47 -8.90
C ASN A 171 6.33 15.33 -8.79
N GLY A 172 6.25 16.23 -7.80
CA GLY A 172 5.11 17.12 -7.56
C GLY A 172 4.36 16.80 -6.27
N ASP A 173 3.39 17.64 -5.96
CA ASP A 173 2.61 17.53 -4.73
C ASP A 173 1.71 16.29 -4.77
N MET A 174 1.73 15.53 -3.68
CA MET A 174 0.86 14.38 -3.47
C MET A 174 -0.33 14.80 -2.59
N LEU A 175 -1.53 14.50 -3.05
CA LEU A 175 -2.76 14.66 -2.28
C LEU A 175 -3.58 13.37 -2.38
N ILE A 176 -3.66 12.65 -1.27
CA ILE A 176 -4.31 11.34 -1.19
C ILE A 176 -5.46 11.43 -0.20
N HIS A 177 -6.65 11.01 -0.63
CA HIS A 177 -7.81 10.80 0.22
C HIS A 177 -8.00 9.31 0.44
N LEU A 178 -8.26 8.91 1.67
CA LEU A 178 -8.40 7.51 2.07
C LEU A 178 -9.71 7.35 2.84
N TRP A 179 -10.49 6.34 2.47
CA TRP A 179 -11.69 5.95 3.18
C TRP A 179 -11.43 4.68 4.00
N TYR A 180 -11.65 4.80 5.31
CA TYR A 180 -11.61 3.66 6.24
C TYR A 180 -13.00 3.43 6.80
N ASP A 181 -13.41 2.17 6.88
CA ASP A 181 -14.66 1.81 7.54
C ASP A 181 -14.53 1.88 9.08
N LYS A 182 -15.63 1.58 9.80
CA LYS A 182 -15.67 1.61 11.26
C LYS A 182 -14.68 0.64 11.96
N ASP A 183 -14.22 -0.38 11.25
CA ASP A 183 -13.25 -1.35 11.74
C ASP A 183 -11.81 -0.98 11.29
N MET A 184 -11.62 0.26 10.81
CA MET A 184 -10.37 0.78 10.26
C MET A 184 -9.83 -0.05 9.09
N GLN A 185 -10.71 -0.65 8.29
CA GLN A 185 -10.33 -1.29 7.04
C GLN A 185 -10.34 -0.25 5.92
N TRP A 186 -9.25 -0.18 5.19
CA TRP A 186 -9.15 0.67 4.01
C TRP A 186 -10.08 0.15 2.91
N VAL A 187 -10.98 1.01 2.41
CA VAL A 187 -12.00 0.62 1.42
C VAL A 187 -11.92 1.41 0.12
N GLY A 188 -11.20 2.53 0.10
CA GLY A 188 -11.04 3.34 -1.09
C GLY A 188 -9.95 4.38 -0.98
N LEU A 189 -9.53 4.87 -2.14
CA LEU A 189 -8.54 5.93 -2.29
C LEU A 189 -8.95 6.85 -3.43
N LYS A 190 -8.62 8.12 -3.29
CA LYS A 190 -8.62 9.10 -4.37
C LYS A 190 -7.30 9.86 -4.36
N THR A 191 -6.69 10.03 -5.52
CA THR A 191 -5.52 10.89 -5.71
C THR A 191 -5.65 11.69 -6.99
N SER A 192 -5.11 12.90 -7.01
CA SER A 192 -5.07 13.72 -8.23
C SER A 192 -3.81 13.41 -9.02
N THR A 193 -3.96 13.24 -10.32
CA THR A 193 -2.88 13.08 -11.28
C THR A 193 -2.93 14.20 -12.31
N PRO A 194 -1.86 14.43 -13.10
CA PRO A 194 -1.86 15.45 -14.15
C PRO A 194 -2.96 15.30 -15.21
N ILE A 195 -3.55 14.10 -15.33
CA ILE A 195 -4.55 13.75 -16.36
C ILE A 195 -5.96 13.55 -15.77
N GLY A 196 -6.14 13.76 -14.48
CA GLY A 196 -7.42 13.64 -13.79
C GLY A 196 -7.32 12.99 -12.43
N ASP A 197 -8.47 12.83 -11.78
CA ASP A 197 -8.55 12.16 -10.50
C ASP A 197 -8.60 10.64 -10.68
N MET A 198 -7.74 9.94 -9.97
CA MET A 198 -7.73 8.48 -9.92
C MET A 198 -8.40 8.01 -8.63
N TYR A 199 -9.29 7.05 -8.76
CA TYR A 199 -9.99 6.41 -7.65
C TYR A 199 -9.64 4.93 -7.56
N TYR A 200 -9.50 4.44 -6.34
CA TYR A 200 -9.45 3.01 -6.06
C TYR A 200 -10.74 2.59 -5.37
N GLN A 201 -11.39 1.59 -5.92
CA GLN A 201 -12.61 1.01 -5.36
C GLN A 201 -12.40 -0.48 -5.09
N LEU A 202 -12.58 -0.89 -3.84
CA LEU A 202 -12.45 -2.30 -3.43
C LEU A 202 -13.55 -3.15 -4.09
N ARG A 203 -13.14 -4.26 -4.72
CA ARG A 203 -14.01 -5.22 -5.41
C ARG A 203 -14.76 -6.15 -4.46
#